data_ba1cd73ffd8560f8f8d76492b947212b
#
_entry.id   ba1cd73ffd8560f8f8d76492b947212b
#
_cell.length_a   1.000
_cell.length_b   1.000
_cell.length_c   1.000
_cell.angle_alpha   90.00
_cell.angle_beta   90.00
_cell.angle_gamma   90.00
#
_symmetry.space_group_name_H-M   'P 1'
#
loop_
_entity.id
_entity.type
_entity.pdbx_description
1 polymer ?
#
loop_
_entity_poly.entity_id
_entity_poly.type
_entity_poly.pdbx_seq_one_letter_code
_entity_poly.pdbx_strand_id
1 'polypeptide(L)'
;MSTTIPMSPSAQPGLLYSEEEEALRAAVRDLLTDHCDPAGVIARTESDAPHDRALWKSLTEGMGLAGLLVPEEYGGQGAGPREAAVVLEELGRAVAPVPYLTSAVVATEALLACDAGDLLAELASGRRIGALGVGLHLAPGAAFTAVRLEGGALHGELTGIADAAVADVLLVPADDGGLYAVDAADATVTAQTSLDLTRPVATVALDGAPGRRLGDADTAVRRALRAGAGLLASEQLGLADWSLTETVRYLKERKQFNRPVGGFQALKHRLAQLWLEVVHLRAAARNASDALATGRDADVAVAVAQAYAAAVAVRAAEEALQLHGGIGMTWEHPVHLYLKRAKADSIAYGTAGAHRAALAGLVELPAP
;
A
#
# COMPACT_ATOMS: atom_id res chain seq x y z
N MET A 1 -0.15 12.90 -50.24
CA MET A 1 -0.44 11.49 -49.86
C MET A 1 -0.28 11.40 -48.35
N SER A 2 -1.40 11.43 -47.63
CA SER A 2 -1.42 11.39 -46.17
C SER A 2 -1.36 9.92 -45.74
N THR A 3 -0.22 9.51 -45.16
CA THR A 3 -0.04 8.12 -44.69
C THR A 3 -0.72 8.01 -43.33
N THR A 4 -1.93 7.52 -43.31
CA THR A 4 -2.63 7.15 -42.05
C THR A 4 -1.93 5.91 -41.50
N ILE A 5 -1.17 6.06 -40.41
CA ILE A 5 -0.63 4.94 -39.65
C ILE A 5 -1.83 4.24 -39.01
N PRO A 6 -2.07 2.93 -39.28
CA PRO A 6 -3.12 2.20 -38.57
C PRO A 6 -2.71 2.09 -37.11
N MET A 7 -3.41 2.81 -36.21
CA MET A 7 -3.34 2.53 -34.77
C MET A 7 -3.91 1.12 -34.56
N SER A 8 -3.06 0.18 -34.13
CA SER A 8 -3.53 -1.08 -33.56
C SER A 8 -4.54 -0.75 -32.45
N PRO A 9 -5.66 -1.46 -32.33
CA PRO A 9 -6.59 -1.24 -31.23
C PRO A 9 -5.80 -1.51 -29.94
N SER A 10 -5.43 -0.44 -29.24
CA SER A 10 -4.89 -0.55 -27.88
C SER A 10 -5.98 -1.24 -27.06
N ALA A 11 -5.70 -2.45 -26.59
CA ALA A 11 -6.62 -3.11 -25.67
C ALA A 11 -6.86 -2.13 -24.51
N GLN A 12 -8.12 -1.73 -24.31
CA GLN A 12 -8.47 -0.82 -23.22
C GLN A 12 -8.15 -1.50 -21.89
N PRO A 13 -7.70 -0.76 -20.87
CA PRO A 13 -7.42 -1.33 -19.55
C PRO A 13 -8.69 -1.95 -18.97
N GLY A 14 -8.53 -3.10 -18.31
CA GLY A 14 -9.62 -3.78 -17.60
C GLY A 14 -9.99 -3.06 -16.33
N LEU A 15 -10.87 -2.04 -16.41
CA LEU A 15 -11.29 -1.25 -15.23
C LEU A 15 -12.35 -1.93 -14.37
N LEU A 16 -12.93 -3.04 -14.83
CA LEU A 16 -13.86 -3.87 -14.07
C LEU A 16 -13.14 -5.10 -13.53
N TYR A 17 -13.53 -5.55 -12.37
CA TYR A 17 -13.07 -6.83 -11.84
C TYR A 17 -13.69 -8.00 -12.62
N SER A 18 -12.91 -9.07 -12.80
CA SER A 18 -13.41 -10.34 -13.30
C SER A 18 -14.28 -11.02 -12.25
N GLU A 19 -14.95 -12.12 -12.62
CA GLU A 19 -15.71 -12.93 -11.66
C GLU A 19 -14.80 -13.53 -10.57
N GLU A 20 -13.56 -13.91 -10.92
CA GLU A 20 -12.56 -14.42 -9.98
C GLU A 20 -12.04 -13.33 -9.02
N GLU A 21 -11.76 -12.13 -9.54
CA GLU A 21 -11.38 -10.97 -8.74
C GLU A 21 -12.51 -10.54 -7.77
N GLU A 22 -13.79 -10.58 -8.20
CA GLU A 22 -14.94 -10.30 -7.32
C GLU A 22 -15.14 -11.42 -6.29
N ALA A 23 -14.89 -12.68 -6.62
CA ALA A 23 -14.93 -13.80 -5.67
C ALA A 23 -13.82 -13.66 -4.61
N LEU A 24 -12.59 -13.32 -5.04
CA LEU A 24 -11.47 -13.02 -4.14
C LEU A 24 -11.82 -11.85 -3.21
N ARG A 25 -12.38 -10.78 -3.76
CA ARG A 25 -12.81 -9.60 -3.00
C ARG A 25 -13.84 -9.96 -1.92
N ALA A 26 -14.85 -10.76 -2.27
CA ALA A 26 -15.86 -11.21 -1.32
C ALA A 26 -15.24 -12.05 -0.20
N ALA A 27 -14.38 -13.01 -0.53
CA ALA A 27 -13.72 -13.87 0.45
C ALA A 27 -12.81 -13.09 1.43
N VAL A 28 -12.02 -12.12 0.92
CA VAL A 28 -11.18 -11.26 1.76
C VAL A 28 -12.05 -10.37 2.65
N ARG A 29 -13.12 -9.80 2.12
CA ARG A 29 -14.07 -8.98 2.88
C ARG A 29 -14.73 -9.74 4.01
N ASP A 30 -15.20 -10.97 3.76
CA ASP A 30 -15.82 -11.84 4.76
C ASP A 30 -14.83 -12.13 5.88
N LEU A 31 -13.59 -12.54 5.54
CA LEU A 31 -12.54 -12.78 6.54
C LEU A 31 -12.25 -11.54 7.39
N LEU A 32 -12.14 -10.36 6.78
CA LEU A 32 -11.89 -9.11 7.50
C LEU A 32 -13.09 -8.68 8.36
N THR A 33 -14.31 -8.95 7.92
CA THR A 33 -15.52 -8.70 8.72
C THR A 33 -15.54 -9.54 9.99
N ASP A 34 -15.07 -10.79 9.91
CA ASP A 34 -15.05 -11.72 11.05
C ASP A 34 -13.87 -11.51 12.00
N HIS A 35 -12.73 -10.99 11.50
CA HIS A 35 -11.46 -10.99 12.25
C HIS A 35 -10.79 -9.62 12.42
N CYS A 36 -11.31 -8.55 11.82
CA CYS A 36 -10.70 -7.21 11.85
C CYS A 36 -11.74 -6.14 12.22
N ASP A 37 -12.33 -6.24 13.42
CA ASP A 37 -13.28 -5.24 13.88
C ASP A 37 -12.55 -3.93 14.29
N PRO A 38 -13.19 -2.76 14.10
CA PRO A 38 -12.55 -1.48 14.37
C PRO A 38 -12.11 -1.27 15.83
N ALA A 39 -12.83 -1.83 16.81
CA ALA A 39 -12.48 -1.71 18.23
C ALA A 39 -11.21 -2.51 18.53
N GLY A 40 -11.07 -3.70 17.92
CA GLY A 40 -9.86 -4.50 18.00
C GLY A 40 -8.65 -3.79 17.37
N VAL A 41 -8.84 -3.11 16.23
CA VAL A 41 -7.77 -2.30 15.61
C VAL A 41 -7.36 -1.14 16.53
N ILE A 42 -8.31 -0.40 17.12
CA ILE A 42 -8.01 0.68 18.08
C ILE A 42 -7.19 0.12 19.25
N ALA A 43 -7.64 -0.95 19.88
CA ALA A 43 -6.96 -1.56 21.02
C ALA A 43 -5.52 -2.00 20.68
N ARG A 44 -5.26 -2.49 19.46
CA ARG A 44 -3.91 -2.83 19.01
C ARG A 44 -3.01 -1.60 18.89
N THR A 45 -3.54 -0.50 18.36
CA THR A 45 -2.74 0.75 18.24
C THR A 45 -2.34 1.35 19.58
N GLU A 46 -2.98 0.94 20.66
CA GLU A 46 -2.66 1.33 22.03
C GLU A 46 -1.71 0.34 22.74
N SER A 47 -1.35 -0.75 22.09
CA SER A 47 -0.49 -1.82 22.62
C SER A 47 0.93 -1.76 22.04
N ASP A 48 1.86 -2.50 22.69
CA ASP A 48 3.22 -2.69 22.19
C ASP A 48 3.30 -3.62 20.97
N ALA A 49 2.17 -4.24 20.55
CA ALA A 49 2.07 -5.17 19.45
C ALA A 49 1.00 -4.71 18.43
N PRO A 50 1.27 -3.63 17.67
CA PRO A 50 0.28 -3.04 16.78
C PRO A 50 -0.13 -3.94 15.61
N HIS A 51 0.73 -4.87 15.18
CA HIS A 51 0.44 -5.79 14.08
C HIS A 51 -0.45 -6.96 14.52
N ASP A 52 -1.41 -7.33 13.68
CA ASP A 52 -2.26 -8.50 13.90
C ASP A 52 -1.65 -9.76 13.28
N ARG A 53 -0.84 -10.48 14.06
CA ARG A 53 -0.22 -11.74 13.62
C ARG A 53 -1.25 -12.86 13.39
N ALA A 54 -2.39 -12.84 14.08
CA ALA A 54 -3.44 -13.85 13.88
C ALA A 54 -4.17 -13.61 12.56
N LEU A 55 -4.53 -12.36 12.27
CA LEU A 55 -5.09 -11.97 10.99
C LEU A 55 -4.10 -12.24 9.85
N TRP A 56 -2.81 -11.88 10.03
CA TRP A 56 -1.77 -12.18 9.05
C TRP A 56 -1.72 -13.66 8.70
N LYS A 57 -1.74 -14.52 9.72
CA LYS A 57 -1.76 -15.98 9.54
C LYS A 57 -3.00 -16.44 8.77
N SER A 58 -4.17 -15.91 9.07
CA SER A 58 -5.41 -16.26 8.36
C SER A 58 -5.37 -15.87 6.88
N LEU A 59 -4.81 -14.68 6.57
CA LEU A 59 -4.62 -14.21 5.20
C LEU A 59 -3.60 -15.05 4.43
N THR A 60 -2.52 -15.48 5.08
CA THR A 60 -1.40 -16.16 4.42
C THR A 60 -1.58 -17.68 4.37
N GLU A 61 -1.75 -18.36 5.52
CA GLU A 61 -1.92 -19.82 5.58
C GLU A 61 -3.32 -20.24 5.15
N GLY A 62 -4.36 -19.45 5.47
CA GLY A 62 -5.74 -19.77 5.15
C GLY A 62 -6.11 -19.51 3.70
N MET A 63 -5.61 -18.44 3.11
CA MET A 63 -5.99 -17.98 1.76
C MET A 63 -4.81 -17.88 0.77
N GLY A 64 -3.57 -18.06 1.20
CA GLY A 64 -2.38 -17.96 0.33
C GLY A 64 -2.04 -16.55 -0.17
N LEU A 65 -2.58 -15.49 0.45
CA LEU A 65 -2.53 -14.14 -0.10
C LEU A 65 -1.12 -13.53 -0.12
N ALA A 66 -0.21 -13.97 0.76
CA ALA A 66 1.18 -13.52 0.71
C ALA A 66 1.92 -13.98 -0.56
N GLY A 67 1.46 -15.06 -1.17
CA GLY A 67 2.05 -15.65 -2.37
C GLY A 67 1.44 -15.20 -3.69
N LEU A 68 0.49 -14.25 -3.72
CA LEU A 68 -0.21 -13.87 -4.96
C LEU A 68 0.76 -13.44 -6.07
N LEU A 69 1.74 -12.60 -5.77
CA LEU A 69 2.73 -12.10 -6.73
C LEU A 69 3.91 -13.06 -6.96
N VAL A 70 4.01 -14.13 -6.20
CA VAL A 70 5.10 -15.10 -6.30
C VAL A 70 4.75 -16.17 -7.33
N PRO A 71 5.66 -16.49 -8.29
CA PRO A 71 5.47 -17.57 -9.25
C PRO A 71 5.22 -18.93 -8.58
N GLU A 72 4.45 -19.78 -9.25
CA GLU A 72 4.13 -21.14 -8.74
C GLU A 72 5.39 -22.00 -8.51
N GLU A 73 6.45 -21.82 -9.31
CA GLU A 73 7.73 -22.52 -9.14
C GLU A 73 8.41 -22.23 -7.80
N TYR A 74 8.10 -21.10 -7.16
CA TYR A 74 8.56 -20.73 -5.82
C TYR A 74 7.47 -20.92 -4.75
N GLY A 75 6.42 -21.69 -5.06
CA GLY A 75 5.34 -21.99 -4.11
C GLY A 75 4.32 -20.88 -3.92
N GLY A 76 4.29 -19.88 -4.81
CA GLY A 76 3.28 -18.84 -4.85
C GLY A 76 2.03 -19.23 -5.62
N GLN A 77 1.14 -18.26 -5.85
CA GLN A 77 -0.11 -18.45 -6.59
C GLN A 77 0.01 -18.11 -8.08
N GLY A 78 1.11 -17.47 -8.52
CA GLY A 78 1.29 -17.01 -9.90
C GLY A 78 0.23 -16.02 -10.39
N ALA A 79 -0.44 -15.33 -9.44
CA ALA A 79 -1.41 -14.28 -9.74
C ALA A 79 -0.69 -12.96 -10.09
N GLY A 80 -1.42 -11.87 -10.20
CA GLY A 80 -0.85 -10.61 -10.66
C GLY A 80 -1.12 -9.42 -9.75
N PRO A 81 -0.63 -8.25 -10.18
CA PRO A 81 -0.91 -6.99 -9.49
C PRO A 81 -2.40 -6.66 -9.35
N ARG A 82 -3.27 -7.19 -10.21
CA ARG A 82 -4.72 -6.96 -10.13
C ARG A 82 -5.33 -7.65 -8.91
N GLU A 83 -4.96 -8.89 -8.65
CA GLU A 83 -5.41 -9.66 -7.47
C GLU A 83 -4.85 -9.06 -6.18
N ALA A 84 -3.58 -8.65 -6.20
CA ALA A 84 -2.98 -7.94 -5.06
C ALA A 84 -3.67 -6.59 -4.77
N ALA A 85 -4.12 -5.88 -5.82
CA ALA A 85 -4.90 -4.66 -5.70
C ALA A 85 -6.27 -4.89 -5.04
N VAL A 86 -6.95 -6.00 -5.39
CA VAL A 86 -8.20 -6.41 -4.75
C VAL A 86 -8.02 -6.62 -3.24
N VAL A 87 -6.96 -7.33 -2.85
CA VAL A 87 -6.64 -7.55 -1.43
C VAL A 87 -6.38 -6.23 -0.71
N LEU A 88 -5.56 -5.35 -1.31
CA LEU A 88 -5.24 -4.05 -0.72
C LEU A 88 -6.46 -3.12 -0.60
N GLU A 89 -7.39 -3.15 -1.56
CA GLU A 89 -8.67 -2.40 -1.46
C GLU A 89 -9.44 -2.82 -0.21
N GLU A 90 -9.55 -4.13 0.08
CA GLU A 90 -10.27 -4.62 1.26
C GLU A 90 -9.48 -4.41 2.56
N LEU A 91 -8.15 -4.57 2.54
CA LEU A 91 -7.30 -4.25 3.71
C LEU A 91 -7.37 -2.76 4.07
N GLY A 92 -7.37 -1.86 3.06
CA GLY A 92 -7.58 -0.44 3.26
C GLY A 92 -8.96 -0.12 3.83
N ARG A 93 -10.01 -0.80 3.33
CA ARG A 93 -11.37 -0.67 3.84
C ARG A 93 -11.49 -1.06 5.32
N ALA A 94 -10.68 -1.99 5.80
CA ALA A 94 -10.63 -2.43 7.21
C ALA A 94 -9.54 -1.72 8.04
N VAL A 95 -8.70 -0.90 7.44
CA VAL A 95 -7.46 -0.35 8.06
C VAL A 95 -6.67 -1.46 8.76
N ALA A 96 -6.54 -2.62 8.09
CA ALA A 96 -5.98 -3.82 8.68
C ALA A 96 -4.50 -3.62 9.06
N PRO A 97 -4.10 -3.92 10.31
CA PRO A 97 -2.73 -3.74 10.78
C PRO A 97 -1.88 -4.98 10.46
N VAL A 98 -1.68 -5.24 9.18
CA VAL A 98 -0.88 -6.37 8.66
C VAL A 98 0.15 -5.90 7.64
N PRO A 99 1.34 -6.52 7.55
CA PRO A 99 2.42 -6.09 6.68
C PRO A 99 2.24 -6.55 5.22
N TYR A 100 1.00 -6.48 4.68
CA TYR A 100 0.72 -6.97 3.34
C TYR A 100 1.41 -6.14 2.25
N LEU A 101 1.24 -4.82 2.28
CA LEU A 101 1.86 -3.92 1.30
C LEU A 101 3.39 -3.99 1.36
N THR A 102 3.97 -4.06 2.55
CA THR A 102 5.42 -4.02 2.74
C THR A 102 6.08 -5.36 2.46
N SER A 103 5.49 -6.46 2.88
CA SER A 103 6.06 -7.81 2.70
C SER A 103 5.56 -8.48 1.41
N ALA A 104 4.24 -8.68 1.27
CA ALA A 104 3.68 -9.43 0.14
C ALA A 104 3.76 -8.66 -1.20
N VAL A 105 3.95 -7.32 -1.17
CA VAL A 105 4.14 -6.54 -2.38
C VAL A 105 5.58 -6.06 -2.49
N VAL A 106 6.01 -5.12 -1.65
CA VAL A 106 7.27 -4.38 -1.85
C VAL A 106 8.50 -5.27 -1.70
N ALA A 107 8.58 -6.06 -0.61
CA ALA A 107 9.71 -6.99 -0.43
C ALA A 107 9.69 -8.10 -1.49
N THR A 108 8.51 -8.64 -1.82
CA THR A 108 8.35 -9.65 -2.89
C THR A 108 8.84 -9.12 -4.24
N GLU A 109 8.45 -7.91 -4.64
CA GLU A 109 8.85 -7.31 -5.91
C GLU A 109 10.38 -7.01 -5.97
N ALA A 110 10.98 -6.67 -4.83
CA ALA A 110 12.44 -6.54 -4.74
C ALA A 110 13.15 -7.90 -4.93
N LEU A 111 12.62 -8.97 -4.32
CA LEU A 111 13.16 -10.32 -4.45
C LEU A 111 12.97 -10.90 -5.85
N LEU A 112 11.85 -10.61 -6.51
CA LEU A 112 11.60 -10.99 -7.91
C LEU A 112 12.59 -10.33 -8.88
N ALA A 113 13.07 -9.12 -8.57
CA ALA A 113 14.12 -8.46 -9.36
C ALA A 113 15.50 -9.11 -9.19
N CYS A 114 15.71 -9.86 -8.11
CA CYS A 114 16.95 -10.53 -7.77
C CYS A 114 16.93 -12.06 -8.02
N ASP A 115 15.81 -12.60 -8.50
CA ASP A 115 15.61 -14.05 -8.68
C ASP A 115 15.93 -14.86 -7.41
N ALA A 116 15.51 -14.34 -6.24
CA ALA A 116 15.82 -14.91 -4.93
C ALA A 116 14.75 -15.94 -4.50
N GLY A 117 14.66 -17.06 -5.24
CA GLY A 117 13.57 -18.05 -5.15
C GLY A 117 13.38 -18.66 -3.75
N ASP A 118 14.44 -18.85 -2.97
CA ASP A 118 14.38 -19.38 -1.60
C ASP A 118 13.61 -18.42 -0.67
N LEU A 119 13.96 -17.11 -0.69
CA LEU A 119 13.26 -16.09 0.09
C LEU A 119 11.84 -15.85 -0.42
N LEU A 120 11.62 -15.89 -1.74
CA LEU A 120 10.29 -15.81 -2.32
C LEU A 120 9.37 -16.90 -1.78
N ALA A 121 9.86 -18.16 -1.69
CA ALA A 121 9.09 -19.27 -1.13
C ALA A 121 8.76 -19.06 0.38
N GLU A 122 9.69 -18.49 1.14
CA GLU A 122 9.48 -18.20 2.56
C GLU A 122 8.41 -17.10 2.75
N LEU A 123 8.48 -16.01 1.97
CA LEU A 123 7.50 -14.92 2.02
C LEU A 123 6.14 -15.39 1.50
N ALA A 124 6.08 -16.15 0.39
CA ALA A 124 4.84 -16.65 -0.19
C ALA A 124 4.03 -17.49 0.80
N SER A 125 4.72 -18.28 1.63
CA SER A 125 4.07 -19.07 2.69
C SER A 125 3.59 -18.25 3.88
N GLY A 126 3.95 -16.97 3.98
CA GLY A 126 3.69 -16.11 5.15
C GLY A 126 4.47 -16.46 6.42
N ARG A 127 5.38 -17.44 6.36
CA ARG A 127 6.20 -17.85 7.51
C ARG A 127 7.26 -16.83 7.87
N ARG A 128 7.74 -16.06 6.89
CA ARG A 128 8.62 -14.91 7.10
C ARG A 128 7.98 -13.65 6.56
N ILE A 129 8.24 -12.56 7.21
CA ILE A 129 7.84 -11.21 6.83
C ILE A 129 9.10 -10.48 6.35
N GLY A 130 9.04 -9.90 5.14
CA GLY A 130 10.11 -9.10 4.58
C GLY A 130 9.86 -7.61 4.74
N ALA A 131 10.93 -6.83 4.95
CA ALA A 131 10.87 -5.37 4.86
C ALA A 131 12.01 -4.84 4.00
N LEU A 132 11.69 -3.95 3.06
CA LEU A 132 12.69 -3.28 2.23
C LEU A 132 13.31 -2.10 3.00
N GLY A 133 14.63 -2.08 3.10
CA GLY A 133 15.43 -1.11 3.85
C GLY A 133 15.52 0.27 3.17
N VAL A 134 14.39 0.81 2.74
CA VAL A 134 14.28 2.18 2.22
C VAL A 134 13.12 2.90 2.88
N GLY A 135 13.27 4.21 3.10
CA GLY A 135 12.24 4.99 3.78
C GLY A 135 10.89 4.97 3.05
N LEU A 136 9.80 4.76 3.78
CA LEU A 136 8.44 4.68 3.24
C LEU A 136 8.05 5.87 2.36
N HIS A 137 8.64 7.04 2.58
CA HIS A 137 8.34 8.27 1.84
C HIS A 137 9.00 8.35 0.45
N LEU A 138 9.91 7.42 0.11
CA LEU A 138 10.67 7.49 -1.14
C LEU A 138 9.80 7.22 -2.37
N ALA A 139 9.83 8.17 -3.31
CA ALA A 139 9.16 7.99 -4.60
C ALA A 139 9.92 7.01 -5.52
N PRO A 140 9.24 6.31 -6.44
CA PRO A 140 9.90 5.55 -7.49
C PRO A 140 10.90 6.43 -8.25
N GLY A 141 12.13 5.93 -8.40
CA GLY A 141 13.22 6.65 -9.08
C GLY A 141 13.95 7.70 -8.24
N ALA A 142 13.55 7.94 -6.99
CA ALA A 142 14.34 8.77 -6.07
C ALA A 142 15.61 8.06 -5.61
N ALA A 143 16.65 8.85 -5.27
CA ALA A 143 17.84 8.31 -4.64
C ALA A 143 17.51 7.79 -3.23
N PHE A 144 18.10 6.68 -2.85
CA PHE A 144 17.95 6.06 -1.54
C PHE A 144 19.26 5.99 -0.78
N THR A 145 19.16 5.88 0.54
CA THR A 145 20.31 5.66 1.41
C THR A 145 20.75 4.20 1.33
N ALA A 146 22.06 3.99 1.15
CA ALA A 146 22.70 2.68 1.23
C ALA A 146 23.58 2.61 2.47
N VAL A 147 23.70 1.43 3.08
CA VAL A 147 24.64 1.17 4.17
C VAL A 147 26.02 0.84 3.63
N ARG A 148 27.07 0.95 4.46
CA ARG A 148 28.42 0.60 4.07
C ARG A 148 28.62 -0.92 4.13
N LEU A 149 29.29 -1.46 3.12
CA LEU A 149 29.83 -2.82 3.13
C LEU A 149 31.33 -2.76 3.46
N GLU A 150 31.71 -3.22 4.65
CA GLU A 150 33.09 -3.18 5.12
C GLU A 150 33.50 -4.57 5.65
N GLY A 151 34.60 -5.14 5.11
CA GLY A 151 35.08 -6.47 5.51
C GLY A 151 34.06 -7.61 5.27
N GLY A 152 33.07 -7.44 4.42
CA GLY A 152 32.01 -8.41 4.17
C GLY A 152 30.81 -8.31 5.14
N ALA A 153 30.79 -7.30 6.00
CA ALA A 153 29.71 -7.00 6.93
C ALA A 153 29.07 -5.64 6.66
N LEU A 154 27.81 -5.48 7.02
CA LEU A 154 27.02 -4.28 6.76
C LEU A 154 27.00 -3.36 7.99
N HIS A 155 27.22 -2.06 7.76
CA HIS A 155 27.28 -1.04 8.79
C HIS A 155 26.51 0.21 8.36
N GLY A 156 25.66 0.71 9.22
CA GLY A 156 24.92 1.97 8.98
C GLY A 156 23.54 1.97 9.60
N GLU A 157 22.79 3.00 9.26
CA GLU A 157 21.44 3.21 9.77
C GLU A 157 20.49 3.58 8.63
N LEU A 158 19.32 2.96 8.64
CA LEU A 158 18.20 3.21 7.72
C LEU A 158 17.00 3.66 8.53
N THR A 159 16.34 4.74 8.10
CA THR A 159 15.24 5.35 8.86
C THR A 159 13.93 5.35 8.09
N GLY A 160 12.80 5.33 8.83
CA GLY A 160 11.47 5.35 8.23
C GLY A 160 11.10 4.05 7.53
N ILE A 161 11.63 2.92 7.98
CA ILE A 161 11.39 1.61 7.38
C ILE A 161 10.06 1.05 7.90
N ALA A 162 9.07 0.95 7.01
CA ALA A 162 7.75 0.45 7.37
C ALA A 162 7.80 -1.04 7.72
N ASP A 163 7.07 -1.40 8.78
CA ASP A 163 6.89 -2.75 9.29
C ASP A 163 8.20 -3.51 9.65
N ALA A 164 9.35 -2.80 9.73
CA ALA A 164 10.62 -3.42 10.12
C ALA A 164 10.58 -4.07 11.50
N ALA A 165 9.74 -3.56 12.41
CA ALA A 165 9.58 -4.10 13.77
C ALA A 165 8.97 -5.52 13.81
N VAL A 166 8.34 -5.99 12.74
CA VAL A 166 7.76 -7.34 12.62
C VAL A 166 8.44 -8.17 11.54
N ALA A 167 9.39 -7.59 10.80
CA ALA A 167 10.12 -8.29 9.76
C ALA A 167 11.02 -9.39 10.36
N ASP A 168 11.12 -10.48 9.63
CA ASP A 168 12.07 -11.57 9.88
C ASP A 168 13.30 -11.44 8.98
N VAL A 169 13.15 -10.78 7.81
CA VAL A 169 14.22 -10.49 6.87
C VAL A 169 14.16 -9.05 6.38
N LEU A 170 15.31 -8.40 6.41
CA LEU A 170 15.51 -7.04 5.92
C LEU A 170 16.23 -7.09 4.57
N LEU A 171 15.72 -6.40 3.58
CA LEU A 171 16.34 -6.26 2.26
C LEU A 171 17.08 -4.93 2.21
N VAL A 172 18.39 -4.97 2.40
CA VAL A 172 19.23 -3.80 2.70
C VAL A 172 20.08 -3.41 1.48
N PRO A 173 19.93 -2.19 0.93
CA PRO A 173 20.83 -1.69 -0.09
C PRO A 173 22.16 -1.27 0.50
N ALA A 174 23.27 -1.65 -0.17
CA ALA A 174 24.64 -1.34 0.25
C ALA A 174 25.38 -0.48 -0.78
N ASP A 175 26.46 0.17 -0.36
CA ASP A 175 27.24 1.14 -1.15
C ASP A 175 28.06 0.52 -2.28
N ASP A 176 28.14 -0.83 -2.33
CA ASP A 176 28.68 -1.57 -3.48
C ASP A 176 27.65 -1.77 -4.62
N GLY A 177 26.44 -1.17 -4.49
CA GLY A 177 25.33 -1.34 -5.41
C GLY A 177 24.54 -2.64 -5.24
N GLY A 178 24.86 -3.46 -4.23
CA GLY A 178 24.18 -4.71 -3.93
C GLY A 178 22.94 -4.55 -3.04
N LEU A 179 21.93 -5.36 -3.27
CA LEU A 179 20.85 -5.62 -2.32
C LEU A 179 21.20 -6.86 -1.50
N TYR A 180 21.11 -6.76 -0.19
CA TYR A 180 21.47 -7.81 0.75
C TYR A 180 20.28 -8.26 1.58
N ALA A 181 20.12 -9.58 1.75
CA ALA A 181 19.24 -10.14 2.77
C ALA A 181 19.99 -10.21 4.10
N VAL A 182 19.41 -9.61 5.13
CA VAL A 182 19.90 -9.60 6.50
C VAL A 182 18.80 -10.19 7.39
N ASP A 183 19.15 -11.13 8.28
CA ASP A 183 18.21 -11.59 9.30
C ASP A 183 17.90 -10.43 10.25
N ALA A 184 16.64 -10.20 10.56
CA ALA A 184 16.26 -9.09 11.44
C ALA A 184 16.86 -9.22 12.86
N ALA A 185 17.23 -10.43 13.28
CA ALA A 185 17.91 -10.67 14.55
C ALA A 185 19.35 -10.11 14.58
N ASP A 186 19.96 -9.89 13.41
CA ASP A 186 21.31 -9.30 13.28
C ASP A 186 21.28 -7.76 13.19
N ALA A 187 20.10 -7.15 13.33
CA ALA A 187 19.90 -5.71 13.31
C ALA A 187 19.28 -5.20 14.61
N THR A 188 19.57 -3.94 14.95
CA THR A 188 18.83 -3.23 16.01
C THR A 188 17.69 -2.46 15.37
N VAL A 189 16.45 -2.90 15.65
CA VAL A 189 15.23 -2.24 15.15
C VAL A 189 14.59 -1.42 16.26
N THR A 190 14.50 -0.10 16.06
CA THR A 190 13.92 0.84 17.02
C THR A 190 12.69 1.50 16.43
N ALA A 191 11.53 1.31 17.07
CA ALA A 191 10.28 1.93 16.63
C ALA A 191 10.38 3.46 16.64
N GLN A 192 9.87 4.11 15.61
CA GLN A 192 9.75 5.56 15.51
C GLN A 192 8.32 5.99 15.81
N THR A 193 8.15 7.22 16.30
CA THR A 193 6.82 7.80 16.46
C THR A 193 6.17 7.98 15.10
N SER A 194 5.07 7.28 14.87
CA SER A 194 4.30 7.30 13.61
C SER A 194 2.94 7.95 13.84
N LEU A 195 2.47 8.69 12.83
CA LEU A 195 1.09 9.17 12.81
C LEU A 195 0.10 8.00 12.66
N ASP A 196 0.40 7.08 11.75
CA ASP A 196 -0.36 5.86 11.54
C ASP A 196 0.24 4.72 12.37
N LEU A 197 -0.46 4.35 13.43
CA LEU A 197 -0.07 3.26 14.31
C LEU A 197 -0.45 1.88 13.77
N THR A 198 -1.21 1.82 12.66
CA THR A 198 -1.59 0.57 12.00
C THR A 198 -0.57 0.14 10.93
N ARG A 199 0.39 1.03 10.58
CA ARG A 199 1.60 0.75 9.79
C ARG A 199 2.78 1.48 10.43
N PRO A 200 3.35 0.96 11.52
CA PRO A 200 4.46 1.61 12.20
C PRO A 200 5.72 1.62 11.35
N VAL A 201 6.56 2.63 11.59
CA VAL A 201 7.88 2.76 10.97
C VAL A 201 8.97 2.63 12.02
N ALA A 202 10.16 2.21 11.62
CA ALA A 202 11.29 2.02 12.51
C ALA A 202 12.59 2.55 11.90
N THR A 203 13.58 2.73 12.77
CA THR A 203 14.99 2.83 12.41
C THR A 203 15.61 1.44 12.50
N VAL A 204 16.43 1.08 11.52
CA VAL A 204 17.18 -0.16 11.46
C VAL A 204 18.67 0.19 11.50
N ALA A 205 19.36 -0.19 12.56
CA ALA A 205 20.81 -0.01 12.72
C ALA A 205 21.54 -1.35 12.55
N LEU A 206 22.59 -1.33 11.74
CA LEU A 206 23.45 -2.44 11.43
C LEU A 206 24.88 -2.15 11.93
N ASP A 207 25.41 -3.02 12.76
CA ASP A 207 26.78 -2.91 13.29
C ASP A 207 27.53 -4.21 13.09
N GLY A 208 28.09 -4.38 11.90
CA GLY A 208 28.75 -5.61 11.51
C GLY A 208 27.79 -6.75 11.15
N ALA A 209 26.59 -6.43 10.71
CA ALA A 209 25.58 -7.43 10.37
C ALA A 209 26.02 -8.28 9.15
N PRO A 210 25.92 -9.62 9.21
CA PRO A 210 26.14 -10.47 8.06
C PRO A 210 25.00 -10.28 7.05
N GLY A 211 25.32 -10.24 5.77
CA GLY A 211 24.33 -10.11 4.71
C GLY A 211 24.63 -11.02 3.53
N ARG A 212 23.59 -11.64 2.99
CA ARG A 212 23.69 -12.41 1.74
C ARG A 212 23.32 -11.50 0.57
N ARG A 213 24.27 -11.27 -0.34
CA ARG A 213 24.02 -10.50 -1.56
C ARG A 213 22.99 -11.20 -2.43
N LEU A 214 21.94 -10.47 -2.86
CA LEU A 214 20.86 -10.99 -3.69
C LEU A 214 21.01 -10.57 -5.16
N GLY A 215 21.25 -9.28 -5.41
CA GLY A 215 21.31 -8.73 -6.76
C GLY A 215 21.65 -7.23 -6.76
N ASP A 216 21.24 -6.54 -7.83
CA ASP A 216 21.42 -5.11 -8.00
C ASP A 216 20.36 -4.31 -7.22
N ALA A 217 20.80 -3.43 -6.34
CA ALA A 217 19.93 -2.68 -5.46
C ALA A 217 19.06 -1.65 -6.22
N ASP A 218 19.62 -0.97 -7.23
CA ASP A 218 18.87 0.06 -7.97
C ASP A 218 17.67 -0.56 -8.73
N THR A 219 17.91 -1.66 -9.43
CA THR A 219 16.87 -2.41 -10.15
C THR A 219 15.79 -2.91 -9.18
N ALA A 220 16.19 -3.51 -8.07
CA ALA A 220 15.26 -4.09 -7.11
C ALA A 220 14.41 -3.02 -6.40
N VAL A 221 15.05 -1.95 -5.92
CA VAL A 221 14.37 -0.85 -5.23
C VAL A 221 13.41 -0.12 -6.17
N ARG A 222 13.83 0.20 -7.42
CA ARG A 222 12.94 0.85 -8.39
C ARG A 222 11.69 0.02 -8.68
N ARG A 223 11.85 -1.28 -8.93
CA ARG A 223 10.75 -2.19 -9.18
C ARG A 223 9.80 -2.25 -7.97
N ALA A 224 10.34 -2.43 -6.78
CA ALA A 224 9.59 -2.51 -5.54
C ALA A 224 8.79 -1.22 -5.24
N LEU A 225 9.45 -0.06 -5.34
CA LEU A 225 8.78 1.24 -5.09
C LEU A 225 7.71 1.55 -6.12
N ARG A 226 7.90 1.17 -7.39
CA ARG A 226 6.89 1.33 -8.44
C ARG A 226 5.64 0.49 -8.15
N ALA A 227 5.82 -0.78 -7.81
CA ALA A 227 4.72 -1.66 -7.43
C ALA A 227 4.03 -1.18 -6.15
N GLY A 228 4.82 -0.82 -5.12
CA GLY A 228 4.31 -0.24 -3.88
C GLY A 228 3.46 1.00 -4.11
N ALA A 229 3.94 1.96 -4.90
CA ALA A 229 3.18 3.16 -5.24
C ALA A 229 1.89 2.83 -6.01
N GLY A 230 1.96 2.00 -7.04
CA GLY A 230 0.79 1.68 -7.86
C GLY A 230 -0.30 0.96 -7.08
N LEU A 231 0.09 0.00 -6.24
CA LEU A 231 -0.85 -0.81 -5.46
C LEU A 231 -1.34 -0.11 -4.20
N LEU A 232 -0.58 0.83 -3.63
CA LEU A 232 -1.06 1.70 -2.55
C LEU A 232 -2.32 2.49 -2.95
N ALA A 233 -2.48 2.84 -4.23
CA ALA A 233 -3.69 3.51 -4.71
C ALA A 233 -4.97 2.69 -4.47
N SER A 234 -4.88 1.35 -4.48
CA SER A 234 -6.00 0.46 -4.16
C SER A 234 -6.31 0.44 -2.67
N GLU A 235 -5.31 0.46 -1.79
CA GLU A 235 -5.53 0.63 -0.36
C GLU A 235 -6.20 1.99 -0.05
N GLN A 236 -5.71 3.06 -0.67
CA GLN A 236 -6.30 4.40 -0.55
C GLN A 236 -7.75 4.46 -1.07
N LEU A 237 -8.07 3.68 -2.11
CA LEU A 237 -9.45 3.50 -2.57
C LEU A 237 -10.32 2.85 -1.48
N GLY A 238 -9.83 1.81 -0.83
CA GLY A 238 -10.51 1.14 0.28
C GLY A 238 -10.82 2.09 1.43
N LEU A 239 -9.84 2.93 1.83
CA LEU A 239 -10.02 3.98 2.84
C LEU A 239 -11.11 4.99 2.46
N ALA A 240 -11.09 5.46 1.21
CA ALA A 240 -12.04 6.45 0.71
C ALA A 240 -13.46 5.87 0.58
N ASP A 241 -13.57 4.62 0.12
CA ASP A 241 -14.85 3.93 -0.03
C ASP A 241 -15.52 3.66 1.33
N TRP A 242 -14.74 3.22 2.34
CA TRP A 242 -15.25 3.08 3.70
C TRP A 242 -15.70 4.43 4.26
N SER A 243 -14.87 5.46 4.13
CA SER A 243 -15.16 6.80 4.64
C SER A 243 -16.47 7.34 4.08
N LEU A 244 -16.70 7.18 2.78
CA LEU A 244 -17.94 7.58 2.11
C LEU A 244 -19.13 6.74 2.59
N THR A 245 -18.99 5.41 2.56
CA THR A 245 -20.09 4.47 2.85
C THR A 245 -20.56 4.61 4.29
N GLU A 246 -19.64 4.66 5.24
CA GLU A 246 -19.92 4.79 6.66
C GLU A 246 -20.57 6.15 6.97
N THR A 247 -20.08 7.21 6.36
CA THR A 247 -20.66 8.55 6.52
C THR A 247 -22.10 8.60 5.99
N VAL A 248 -22.35 8.00 4.83
CA VAL A 248 -23.71 7.90 4.26
C VAL A 248 -24.63 7.10 5.20
N ARG A 249 -24.16 5.98 5.75
CA ARG A 249 -24.90 5.17 6.72
C ARG A 249 -25.27 6.01 7.95
N TYR A 250 -24.26 6.63 8.57
CA TYR A 250 -24.45 7.47 9.77
C TYR A 250 -25.45 8.59 9.54
N LEU A 251 -25.35 9.34 8.43
CA LEU A 251 -26.24 10.47 8.14
C LEU A 251 -27.68 10.06 7.80
N LYS A 252 -27.91 8.81 7.37
CA LYS A 252 -29.27 8.27 7.20
C LYS A 252 -29.92 7.92 8.53
N GLU A 253 -29.17 7.55 9.55
CA GLU A 253 -29.64 7.14 10.86
C GLU A 253 -29.72 8.31 11.85
N ARG A 254 -28.73 9.21 11.83
CA ARG A 254 -28.65 10.37 12.73
C ARG A 254 -29.77 11.36 12.46
N LYS A 255 -30.55 11.69 13.48
CA LYS A 255 -31.65 12.66 13.40
C LYS A 255 -31.30 13.97 14.09
N GLN A 256 -31.59 15.08 13.45
CA GLN A 256 -31.61 16.45 13.97
C GLN A 256 -32.73 17.21 13.30
N PHE A 257 -33.30 18.20 13.98
CA PHE A 257 -34.44 18.99 13.46
C PHE A 257 -35.61 18.09 12.99
N ASN A 258 -35.90 17.05 13.74
CA ASN A 258 -36.97 16.07 13.52
C ASN A 258 -36.88 15.28 12.18
N ARG A 259 -35.70 15.16 11.58
CA ARG A 259 -35.46 14.39 10.34
C ARG A 259 -34.04 13.83 10.28
N PRO A 260 -33.76 12.80 9.43
CA PRO A 260 -32.39 12.36 9.15
C PRO A 260 -31.52 13.51 8.66
N VAL A 261 -30.30 13.62 9.20
CA VAL A 261 -29.34 14.68 8.85
C VAL A 261 -28.96 14.62 7.37
N GLY A 262 -28.85 13.41 6.80
CA GLY A 262 -28.62 13.18 5.37
C GLY A 262 -29.75 13.70 4.44
N GLY A 263 -30.89 14.12 5.00
CA GLY A 263 -31.96 14.79 4.26
C GLY A 263 -31.64 16.24 3.83
N PHE A 264 -30.62 16.88 4.43
CA PHE A 264 -30.22 18.24 4.08
C PHE A 264 -29.45 18.28 2.76
N GLN A 265 -29.86 19.17 1.85
CA GLN A 265 -29.35 19.27 0.49
C GLN A 265 -27.83 19.54 0.46
N ALA A 266 -27.34 20.43 1.32
CA ALA A 266 -25.91 20.75 1.39
C ALA A 266 -25.04 19.51 1.66
N LEU A 267 -25.49 18.60 2.55
CA LEU A 267 -24.77 17.36 2.86
C LEU A 267 -24.85 16.35 1.71
N LYS A 268 -26.01 16.26 1.04
CA LYS A 268 -26.14 15.42 -0.16
C LYS A 268 -25.19 15.85 -1.26
N HIS A 269 -25.02 17.16 -1.49
CA HIS A 269 -24.11 17.68 -2.51
C HIS A 269 -22.65 17.37 -2.18
N ARG A 270 -22.23 17.53 -0.92
CA ARG A 270 -20.88 17.17 -0.47
C ARG A 270 -20.59 15.68 -0.71
N LEU A 271 -21.52 14.80 -0.30
CA LEU A 271 -21.36 13.36 -0.50
C LEU A 271 -21.41 12.95 -1.98
N ALA A 272 -22.23 13.62 -2.80
CA ALA A 272 -22.26 13.38 -4.24
C ALA A 272 -20.92 13.76 -4.91
N GLN A 273 -20.33 14.90 -4.51
CA GLN A 273 -19.01 15.31 -4.98
C GLN A 273 -17.93 14.30 -4.55
N LEU A 274 -17.95 13.87 -3.29
CA LEU A 274 -17.01 12.86 -2.80
C LEU A 274 -17.19 11.53 -3.52
N TRP A 275 -18.43 11.12 -3.80
CA TRP A 275 -18.71 9.91 -4.58
C TRP A 275 -18.09 9.96 -5.97
N LEU A 276 -18.19 11.09 -6.69
CA LEU A 276 -17.54 11.27 -7.99
C LEU A 276 -16.02 11.11 -7.89
N GLU A 277 -15.40 11.69 -6.85
CA GLU A 277 -13.96 11.57 -6.62
C GLU A 277 -13.54 10.13 -6.34
N VAL A 278 -14.31 9.38 -5.54
CA VAL A 278 -14.05 7.95 -5.27
C VAL A 278 -14.22 7.10 -6.54
N VAL A 279 -15.18 7.42 -7.41
CA VAL A 279 -15.34 6.72 -8.71
C VAL A 279 -14.13 6.95 -9.61
N HIS A 280 -13.63 8.18 -9.69
CA HIS A 280 -12.42 8.48 -10.47
C HIS A 280 -11.17 7.80 -9.85
N LEU A 281 -11.06 7.81 -8.51
CA LEU A 281 -10.00 7.09 -7.81
C LEU A 281 -10.01 5.59 -8.13
N ARG A 282 -11.20 4.97 -8.13
CA ARG A 282 -11.36 3.56 -8.49
C ARG A 282 -10.84 3.27 -9.90
N ALA A 283 -11.18 4.12 -10.87
CA ALA A 283 -10.67 3.98 -12.23
C ALA A 283 -9.15 4.12 -12.30
N ALA A 284 -8.57 5.10 -11.59
CA ALA A 284 -7.13 5.33 -11.58
C ALA A 284 -6.36 4.17 -10.90
N ALA A 285 -6.83 3.67 -9.75
CA ALA A 285 -6.21 2.56 -9.03
C ALA A 285 -6.25 1.26 -9.86
N ARG A 286 -7.39 0.94 -10.47
CA ARG A 286 -7.53 -0.23 -11.34
C ARG A 286 -6.69 -0.13 -12.61
N ASN A 287 -6.57 1.06 -13.19
CA ASN A 287 -5.68 1.28 -14.32
C ASN A 287 -4.21 1.08 -13.92
N ALA A 288 -3.80 1.52 -12.73
CA ALA A 288 -2.43 1.31 -12.26
C ALA A 288 -2.12 -0.17 -12.05
N SER A 289 -3.03 -0.94 -11.44
CA SER A 289 -2.84 -2.39 -11.25
C SER A 289 -2.82 -3.15 -12.58
N ASP A 290 -3.68 -2.81 -13.55
CA ASP A 290 -3.68 -3.38 -14.90
C ASP A 290 -2.38 -3.04 -15.66
N ALA A 291 -1.91 -1.79 -15.54
CA ALA A 291 -0.66 -1.36 -16.15
C ALA A 291 0.57 -2.07 -15.55
N LEU A 292 0.59 -2.30 -14.24
CA LEU A 292 1.62 -3.10 -13.57
C LEU A 292 1.60 -4.55 -14.05
N ALA A 293 0.41 -5.15 -14.23
CA ALA A 293 0.25 -6.52 -14.70
C ALA A 293 0.69 -6.69 -16.18
N THR A 294 0.41 -5.71 -17.03
CA THR A 294 0.68 -5.78 -18.48
C THR A 294 2.01 -5.15 -18.89
N GLY A 295 2.62 -4.35 -18.00
CA GLY A 295 3.83 -3.55 -18.31
C GLY A 295 3.57 -2.32 -19.19
N ARG A 296 2.32 -2.08 -19.65
CA ARG A 296 1.99 -0.99 -20.57
C ARG A 296 1.83 0.34 -19.82
N ASP A 297 2.66 1.32 -20.17
CA ASP A 297 2.63 2.67 -19.60
C ASP A 297 2.56 2.67 -18.05
N ALA A 298 3.17 1.66 -17.40
CA ALA A 298 3.04 1.44 -15.97
C ALA A 298 3.51 2.65 -15.15
N ASP A 299 4.61 3.30 -15.53
CA ASP A 299 5.12 4.46 -14.81
C ASP A 299 4.14 5.65 -14.90
N VAL A 300 3.50 5.86 -16.06
CA VAL A 300 2.47 6.89 -16.25
C VAL A 300 1.24 6.58 -15.41
N ALA A 301 0.74 5.34 -15.48
CA ALA A 301 -0.45 4.91 -14.75
C ALA A 301 -0.28 5.00 -13.23
N VAL A 302 0.89 4.59 -12.72
CA VAL A 302 1.25 4.69 -11.30
C VAL A 302 1.33 6.15 -10.86
N ALA A 303 1.99 7.02 -11.65
CA ALA A 303 2.11 8.44 -11.32
C ALA A 303 0.73 9.14 -11.30
N VAL A 304 -0.14 8.84 -12.27
CA VAL A 304 -1.52 9.34 -12.31
C VAL A 304 -2.31 8.88 -11.09
N ALA A 305 -2.25 7.58 -10.77
CA ALA A 305 -2.98 7.00 -9.65
C ALA A 305 -2.58 7.65 -8.33
N GLN A 306 -1.28 7.73 -8.01
CA GLN A 306 -0.80 8.32 -6.76
C GLN A 306 -1.02 9.83 -6.67
N ALA A 307 -0.85 10.57 -7.77
CA ALA A 307 -1.13 12.00 -7.80
C ALA A 307 -2.60 12.31 -7.46
N TYR A 308 -3.52 11.39 -7.74
CA TYR A 308 -4.95 11.54 -7.47
C TYR A 308 -5.37 10.89 -6.16
N ALA A 309 -4.97 9.65 -5.91
CA ALA A 309 -5.37 8.83 -4.75
C ALA A 309 -5.02 9.50 -3.42
N ALA A 310 -3.79 10.01 -3.29
CA ALA A 310 -3.31 10.66 -2.08
C ALA A 310 -4.21 11.81 -1.60
N ALA A 311 -4.70 12.63 -2.54
CA ALA A 311 -5.58 13.75 -2.21
C ALA A 311 -7.01 13.31 -1.88
N VAL A 312 -7.54 12.34 -2.63
CA VAL A 312 -8.93 11.87 -2.49
C VAL A 312 -9.11 11.08 -1.19
N ALA A 313 -8.18 10.17 -0.84
CA ALA A 313 -8.26 9.40 0.39
C ALA A 313 -8.25 10.30 1.64
N VAL A 314 -7.36 11.30 1.65
CA VAL A 314 -7.30 12.29 2.74
C VAL A 314 -8.61 13.06 2.82
N ARG A 315 -9.11 13.59 1.70
CA ARG A 315 -10.38 14.33 1.69
C ARG A 315 -11.55 13.47 2.15
N ALA A 316 -11.62 12.22 1.72
CA ALA A 316 -12.69 11.30 2.14
C ALA A 316 -12.71 11.09 3.65
N ALA A 317 -11.55 10.89 4.26
CA ALA A 317 -11.42 10.72 5.70
C ALA A 317 -11.72 12.03 6.47
N GLU A 318 -11.29 13.19 5.96
CA GLU A 318 -11.62 14.51 6.54
C GLU A 318 -13.11 14.81 6.45
N GLU A 319 -13.76 14.51 5.31
CA GLU A 319 -15.21 14.65 5.16
C GLU A 319 -15.96 13.70 6.12
N ALA A 320 -15.51 12.47 6.25
CA ALA A 320 -16.09 11.53 7.21
C ALA A 320 -15.98 12.06 8.63
N LEU A 321 -14.79 12.51 9.07
CA LEU A 321 -14.59 13.12 10.37
C LEU A 321 -15.55 14.29 10.60
N GLN A 322 -15.63 15.22 9.66
CA GLN A 322 -16.46 16.40 9.75
C GLN A 322 -17.95 16.06 9.82
N LEU A 323 -18.41 15.12 9.00
CA LEU A 323 -19.83 14.80 8.87
C LEU A 323 -20.37 13.89 9.99
N HIS A 324 -19.50 13.20 10.72
CA HIS A 324 -19.86 12.53 11.98
C HIS A 324 -20.02 13.52 13.14
N GLY A 325 -19.53 14.77 13.01
CA GLY A 325 -19.61 15.78 14.06
C GLY A 325 -18.89 15.36 15.34
N GLY A 326 -19.49 15.61 16.51
CA GLY A 326 -18.83 15.35 17.80
C GLY A 326 -18.33 13.92 17.99
N ILE A 327 -19.07 12.92 17.52
CA ILE A 327 -18.63 11.51 17.68
C ILE A 327 -17.40 11.20 16.84
N GLY A 328 -17.25 11.79 15.66
CA GLY A 328 -16.07 11.62 14.83
C GLY A 328 -14.77 12.15 15.48
N MET A 329 -14.89 13.03 16.47
CA MET A 329 -13.75 13.58 17.21
C MET A 329 -13.39 12.75 18.45
N THR A 330 -14.15 11.70 18.74
CA THR A 330 -13.87 10.83 19.89
C THR A 330 -12.89 9.72 19.51
N TRP A 331 -12.17 9.18 20.49
CA TRP A 331 -11.21 8.10 20.27
C TRP A 331 -11.90 6.75 20.00
N GLU A 332 -13.12 6.58 20.48
CA GLU A 332 -13.92 5.36 20.31
C GLU A 332 -14.42 5.18 18.87
N HIS A 333 -14.55 6.29 18.11
CA HIS A 333 -15.00 6.21 16.71
C HIS A 333 -13.83 5.95 15.77
N PRO A 334 -13.88 4.92 14.89
CA PRO A 334 -12.73 4.48 14.12
C PRO A 334 -12.25 5.47 13.03
N VAL A 335 -12.98 6.53 12.73
CA VAL A 335 -12.65 7.46 11.64
C VAL A 335 -11.24 8.05 11.76
N HIS A 336 -10.71 8.20 12.98
CA HIS A 336 -9.35 8.69 13.17
C HIS A 336 -8.27 7.73 12.65
N LEU A 337 -8.53 6.41 12.63
CA LEU A 337 -7.63 5.42 12.03
C LEU A 337 -7.52 5.67 10.52
N TYR A 338 -8.66 5.84 9.85
CA TYR A 338 -8.71 6.13 8.41
C TYR A 338 -8.04 7.45 8.06
N LEU A 339 -8.24 8.49 8.87
CA LEU A 339 -7.58 9.78 8.65
C LEU A 339 -6.07 9.69 8.82
N LYS A 340 -5.59 9.01 9.86
CA LYS A 340 -4.16 8.82 10.13
C LYS A 340 -3.50 7.99 9.03
N ARG A 341 -4.12 6.88 8.61
CA ARG A 341 -3.66 6.04 7.50
C ARG A 341 -3.64 6.83 6.19
N ALA A 342 -4.71 7.52 5.83
CA ALA A 342 -4.77 8.32 4.61
C ALA A 342 -3.70 9.44 4.58
N LYS A 343 -3.44 10.10 5.72
CA LYS A 343 -2.36 11.10 5.83
C LYS A 343 -0.98 10.48 5.68
N ALA A 344 -0.71 9.34 6.31
CA ALA A 344 0.55 8.61 6.15
C ALA A 344 0.74 8.13 4.70
N ASP A 345 -0.30 7.56 4.09
CA ASP A 345 -0.29 7.10 2.71
C ASP A 345 -0.11 8.24 1.70
N SER A 346 -0.52 9.47 2.04
CA SER A 346 -0.35 10.63 1.15
C SER A 346 1.09 11.06 0.93
N ILE A 347 2.01 10.54 1.73
CA ILE A 347 3.46 10.75 1.60
C ILE A 347 4.22 9.45 1.30
N ALA A 348 3.58 8.29 1.47
CA ALA A 348 4.19 6.99 1.21
C ALA A 348 4.46 6.81 -0.29
N TYR A 349 5.63 6.27 -0.60
CA TYR A 349 6.13 6.06 -1.97
C TYR A 349 6.06 7.32 -2.85
N GLY A 350 6.20 8.49 -2.23
CA GLY A 350 6.19 9.79 -2.90
C GLY A 350 4.90 10.57 -2.73
N THR A 351 5.03 11.88 -2.57
CA THR A 351 3.88 12.78 -2.48
C THR A 351 3.17 12.94 -3.82
N ALA A 352 1.91 13.40 -3.80
CA ALA A 352 1.17 13.76 -5.01
C ALA A 352 1.93 14.79 -5.89
N GLY A 353 2.72 15.69 -5.27
CA GLY A 353 3.58 16.64 -5.98
C GLY A 353 4.72 15.95 -6.72
N ALA A 354 5.40 14.99 -6.07
CA ALA A 354 6.47 14.21 -6.69
C ALA A 354 5.96 13.39 -7.89
N HIS A 355 4.80 12.74 -7.75
CA HIS A 355 4.18 11.99 -8.84
C HIS A 355 3.74 12.86 -10.01
N ARG A 356 3.23 14.08 -9.75
CA ARG A 356 2.92 15.04 -10.82
C ARG A 356 4.17 15.52 -11.55
N ALA A 357 5.27 15.77 -10.83
CA ALA A 357 6.55 16.13 -11.44
C ALA A 357 7.10 14.99 -12.30
N ALA A 358 7.05 13.74 -11.80
CA ALA A 358 7.44 12.57 -12.57
C ALA A 358 6.57 12.40 -13.83
N LEU A 359 5.24 12.54 -13.69
CA LEU A 359 4.31 12.47 -14.82
C LEU A 359 4.62 13.52 -15.90
N ALA A 360 4.92 14.76 -15.50
CA ALA A 360 5.28 15.81 -16.46
C ALA A 360 6.48 15.41 -17.32
N GLY A 361 7.50 14.77 -16.73
CA GLY A 361 8.64 14.23 -17.47
C GLY A 361 8.28 13.07 -18.37
N LEU A 362 7.44 12.13 -17.88
CA LEU A 362 7.04 10.93 -18.64
C LEU A 362 6.20 11.25 -19.89
N VAL A 363 5.43 12.35 -19.86
CA VAL A 363 4.59 12.78 -21.00
C VAL A 363 5.17 14.01 -21.72
N GLU A 364 6.45 14.30 -21.49
CA GLU A 364 7.20 15.37 -22.18
C GLU A 364 6.54 16.75 -22.13
N LEU A 365 5.90 17.10 -20.98
CA LEU A 365 5.37 18.45 -20.81
C LEU A 365 6.50 19.46 -20.77
N PRO A 366 6.41 20.58 -21.53
CA PRO A 366 7.42 21.62 -21.47
C PRO A 366 7.50 22.21 -20.05
N ALA A 367 8.71 22.52 -19.62
CA ALA A 367 8.89 23.28 -18.37
C ALA A 367 8.15 24.61 -18.45
N PRO A 368 7.54 25.09 -17.35
CA PRO A 368 6.82 26.36 -17.31
C PRO A 368 7.74 27.56 -17.54
#